data_84b90c88676981782e556939995202d1
#
_entry.id   84b90c88676981782e556939995202d1
#
_cell.length_a   1.000
_cell.length_b   1.000
_cell.length_c   1.000
_cell.angle_alpha   90.00
_cell.angle_beta   90.00
_cell.angle_gamma   90.00
#
_symmetry.space_group_name_H-M   'P 1'
#
loop_
_entity.id
_entity.type
_entity.pdbx_description
1 polymer ?
#
loop_
_entity_poly.entity_id
_entity_poly.type
_entity_poly.pdbx_seq_one_letter_code
_entity_poly.pdbx_strand_id
1 'polypeptide(L)'
;IFIIIVINLKWQMFNFDQNIPSFILDKKNTIKHLFYTSLFALIFINFYSPFGVKYWFHISKLQLLFYSSIVILAGMAIVAVSRVLMYFRYRNTGIKYWQYIVWVFAEIFFLALFYSIFQKYYFKDTKSINDILKISIQNTALILLLPYSVLWLYFSYKDKIQKLEEIKEKGITDEERLISFIDEKGILRISVKSDNLLYIEASDNYINIHYLSNGKITHFLVRNSLKNIESLF
;
A
#
# COMPACT_ATOMS: atom_id res chain seq x y z
N ILE A 1 -24.45 23.63 25.57
CA ILE A 1 -24.85 22.77 24.42
C ILE A 1 -23.60 22.00 24.04
N PHE A 2 -23.47 20.75 24.54
CA PHE A 2 -22.41 19.81 24.14
C PHE A 2 -22.82 19.20 22.78
N ILE A 3 -22.13 19.55 21.71
CA ILE A 3 -22.20 18.82 20.44
C ILE A 3 -21.38 17.57 20.64
N ILE A 4 -22.09 16.46 20.89
CA ILE A 4 -21.50 15.11 20.81
C ILE A 4 -21.28 14.85 19.32
N ILE A 5 -20.05 15.04 18.85
CA ILE A 5 -19.61 14.50 17.57
C ILE A 5 -19.56 12.99 17.76
N VAL A 6 -20.65 12.31 17.45
CA VAL A 6 -20.66 10.87 17.26
C VAL A 6 -19.83 10.61 16.01
N ILE A 7 -18.53 10.37 16.20
CA ILE A 7 -17.70 9.79 15.17
C ILE A 7 -18.31 8.42 14.90
N ASN A 8 -19.11 8.34 13.86
CA ASN A 8 -19.61 7.11 13.30
C ASN A 8 -18.40 6.39 12.69
N LEU A 9 -17.58 5.77 13.55
CA LEU A 9 -16.62 4.77 13.18
C LEU A 9 -17.43 3.56 12.69
N LYS A 10 -17.94 3.68 11.48
CA LYS A 10 -18.35 2.55 10.70
C LYS A 10 -17.10 1.69 10.61
N TRP A 11 -17.00 0.68 11.46
CA TRP A 11 -16.09 -0.42 11.23
C TRP A 11 -16.41 -0.88 9.81
N GLN A 12 -15.63 -0.43 8.83
CA GLN A 12 -15.69 -1.03 7.51
C GLN A 12 -15.26 -2.47 7.75
N MET A 13 -16.26 -3.35 7.88
CA MET A 13 -16.03 -4.77 7.88
C MET A 13 -15.10 -5.03 6.71
N PHE A 14 -13.94 -5.61 7.01
CA PHE A 14 -12.88 -5.86 6.03
C PHE A 14 -13.51 -6.62 4.87
N ASN A 15 -13.72 -5.93 3.75
CA ASN A 15 -14.42 -6.52 2.63
C ASN A 15 -13.42 -7.36 1.82
N PHE A 16 -13.46 -8.67 2.05
CA PHE A 16 -12.58 -9.63 1.37
C PHE A 16 -12.75 -9.64 -0.16
N ASP A 17 -13.86 -9.11 -0.68
CA ASP A 17 -14.13 -9.02 -2.11
C ASP A 17 -13.52 -7.78 -2.78
N GLN A 18 -12.95 -6.86 -2.02
CA GLN A 18 -12.21 -5.73 -2.57
C GLN A 18 -10.86 -6.18 -3.16
N ASN A 19 -10.40 -5.46 -4.17
CA ASN A 19 -9.08 -5.67 -4.74
C ASN A 19 -8.00 -5.23 -3.75
N ILE A 20 -6.91 -6.00 -3.70
CA ILE A 20 -5.71 -5.60 -2.95
C ILE A 20 -5.10 -4.33 -3.57
N PRO A 21 -4.38 -3.53 -2.77
CA PRO A 21 -3.68 -2.36 -3.26
C PRO A 21 -2.69 -2.71 -4.38
N SER A 22 -2.59 -1.83 -5.38
CA SER A 22 -1.75 -2.03 -6.57
C SER A 22 -0.26 -2.21 -6.26
N PHE A 23 0.23 -1.64 -5.15
CA PHE A 23 1.63 -1.76 -4.75
C PHE A 23 2.09 -3.22 -4.54
N ILE A 24 1.17 -4.17 -4.29
CA ILE A 24 1.48 -5.59 -4.09
C ILE A 24 1.87 -6.27 -5.40
N LEU A 25 1.27 -5.83 -6.52
CA LEU A 25 1.57 -6.34 -7.85
C LEU A 25 2.71 -5.57 -8.54
N ASP A 26 3.20 -4.50 -7.91
CA ASP A 26 4.32 -3.73 -8.46
C ASP A 26 5.61 -4.57 -8.46
N LYS A 27 6.29 -4.59 -9.61
CA LYS A 27 7.52 -5.38 -9.82
C LYS A 27 8.64 -5.02 -8.85
N LYS A 28 8.83 -3.70 -8.60
CA LYS A 28 9.88 -3.21 -7.70
C LYS A 28 9.61 -3.66 -6.25
N ASN A 29 8.36 -3.59 -5.82
CA ASN A 29 7.97 -4.02 -4.49
C ASN A 29 8.04 -5.55 -4.35
N THR A 30 7.68 -6.30 -5.38
CA THR A 30 7.81 -7.76 -5.42
C THR A 30 9.27 -8.19 -5.27
N ILE A 31 10.21 -7.55 -5.99
CA ILE A 31 11.64 -7.87 -5.87
C ILE A 31 12.15 -7.54 -4.46
N LYS A 32 11.79 -6.39 -3.90
CA LYS A 32 12.13 -6.03 -2.52
C LYS A 32 11.57 -7.04 -1.51
N HIS A 33 10.32 -7.44 -1.72
CA HIS A 33 9.66 -8.42 -0.88
C HIS A 33 10.40 -9.76 -0.88
N LEU A 34 10.76 -10.30 -2.06
CA LEU A 34 11.55 -11.52 -2.19
C LEU A 34 12.90 -11.39 -1.49
N PHE A 35 13.61 -10.29 -1.73
CA PHE A 35 14.94 -10.07 -1.14
C PHE A 35 14.89 -10.00 0.38
N TYR A 36 14.03 -9.16 0.94
CA TYR A 36 13.94 -8.98 2.40
C TYR A 36 13.40 -10.23 3.11
N THR A 37 12.47 -10.95 2.49
CA THR A 37 11.97 -12.21 3.05
C THR A 37 13.06 -13.29 3.06
N SER A 38 13.85 -13.41 2.00
CA SER A 38 14.97 -14.36 1.93
C SER A 38 16.08 -14.00 2.90
N LEU A 39 16.40 -12.71 3.02
CA LEU A 39 17.39 -12.22 3.99
C LEU A 39 16.92 -12.49 5.43
N PHE A 40 15.67 -12.21 5.74
CA PHE A 40 15.08 -12.51 7.03
C PHE A 40 15.14 -14.01 7.34
N ALA A 41 14.76 -14.87 6.38
CA ALA A 41 14.81 -16.31 6.53
C ALA A 41 16.24 -16.79 6.84
N LEU A 42 17.25 -16.26 6.11
CA LEU A 42 18.66 -16.61 6.33
C LEU A 42 19.11 -16.25 7.75
N ILE A 43 18.84 -15.03 8.18
CA ILE A 43 19.19 -14.56 9.52
C ILE A 43 18.44 -15.40 10.57
N PHE A 44 17.14 -15.56 10.43
CA PHE A 44 16.29 -16.26 11.40
C PHE A 44 16.71 -17.72 11.58
N ILE A 45 16.96 -18.45 10.49
CA ILE A 45 17.37 -19.86 10.57
C ILE A 45 18.74 -20.02 11.21
N ASN A 46 19.71 -19.14 10.87
CA ASN A 46 21.08 -19.29 11.34
C ASN A 46 21.31 -18.77 12.76
N PHE A 47 20.62 -17.70 13.17
CA PHE A 47 20.75 -17.14 14.53
C PHE A 47 19.82 -17.82 15.52
N TYR A 48 18.57 -17.95 15.16
CA TYR A 48 17.55 -18.48 16.06
C TYR A 48 17.52 -20.02 16.07
N SER A 49 18.01 -20.66 14.99
CA SER A 49 17.98 -22.13 14.81
C SER A 49 16.63 -22.72 15.21
N PRO A 50 15.52 -22.24 14.61
CA PRO A 50 14.20 -22.61 15.02
C PRO A 50 14.07 -24.12 15.07
N PHE A 51 13.42 -24.62 16.10
CA PHE A 51 13.12 -26.05 16.26
C PHE A 51 14.32 -26.98 16.43
N GLY A 52 15.46 -26.44 16.87
CA GLY A 52 16.60 -27.26 17.25
C GLY A 52 17.31 -27.97 16.09
N VAL A 53 17.23 -27.42 14.87
CA VAL A 53 17.86 -27.99 13.65
C VAL A 53 19.31 -28.43 13.87
N LYS A 54 20.09 -27.67 14.64
CA LYS A 54 21.49 -28.01 14.98
C LYS A 54 21.62 -29.31 15.78
N TYR A 55 20.70 -29.52 16.72
CA TYR A 55 20.74 -30.68 17.61
C TYR A 55 20.23 -31.95 16.93
N TRP A 56 19.34 -31.77 15.94
CA TRP A 56 18.73 -32.89 15.25
C TRP A 56 19.67 -33.50 14.21
N PHE A 57 20.50 -32.69 13.53
CA PHE A 57 21.34 -33.13 12.44
C PHE A 57 22.83 -33.16 12.78
N HIS A 58 23.21 -32.79 13.99
CA HIS A 58 24.64 -32.79 14.44
C HIS A 58 25.58 -32.05 13.49
N ILE A 59 25.09 -30.97 12.85
CA ILE A 59 25.83 -30.20 11.86
C ILE A 59 26.54 -28.99 12.47
N SER A 60 27.71 -28.63 11.91
CA SER A 60 28.43 -27.43 12.31
C SER A 60 27.66 -26.13 11.91
N LYS A 61 28.02 -25.01 12.53
CA LYS A 61 27.41 -23.69 12.17
C LYS A 61 27.63 -23.37 10.68
N LEU A 62 28.81 -23.69 10.13
CA LEU A 62 29.13 -23.42 8.73
C LEU A 62 28.29 -24.30 7.78
N GLN A 63 28.11 -25.56 8.12
CA GLN A 63 27.25 -26.48 7.35
C GLN A 63 25.78 -26.02 7.41
N LEU A 64 25.31 -25.56 8.57
CA LEU A 64 23.97 -25.00 8.70
C LEU A 64 23.78 -23.78 7.78
N LEU A 65 24.75 -22.86 7.76
CA LEU A 65 24.72 -21.69 6.87
C LEU A 65 24.66 -22.12 5.40
N PHE A 66 25.48 -23.07 5.01
CA PHE A 66 25.54 -23.58 3.63
C PHE A 66 24.21 -24.23 3.19
N TYR A 67 23.69 -25.17 3.98
CA TYR A 67 22.45 -25.87 3.65
C TYR A 67 21.24 -24.95 3.71
N SER A 68 21.17 -24.08 4.70
CA SER A 68 20.08 -23.11 4.79
C SER A 68 20.09 -22.15 3.59
N SER A 69 21.27 -21.73 3.13
CA SER A 69 21.39 -20.87 1.95
C SER A 69 20.86 -21.57 0.68
N ILE A 70 21.19 -22.83 0.47
CA ILE A 70 20.68 -23.60 -0.69
C ILE A 70 19.15 -23.72 -0.62
N VAL A 71 18.62 -24.09 0.54
CA VAL A 71 17.16 -24.24 0.72
C VAL A 71 16.44 -22.91 0.53
N ILE A 72 16.99 -21.81 1.04
CA ILE A 72 16.42 -20.47 0.88
C ILE A 72 16.46 -20.03 -0.57
N LEU A 73 17.57 -20.25 -1.29
CA LEU A 73 17.65 -19.93 -2.71
C LEU A 73 16.63 -20.72 -3.54
N ALA A 74 16.46 -22.00 -3.26
CA ALA A 74 15.43 -22.81 -3.91
C ALA A 74 14.02 -22.33 -3.56
N GLY A 75 13.76 -22.01 -2.28
CA GLY A 75 12.51 -21.41 -1.83
C GLY A 75 12.23 -20.06 -2.49
N MET A 76 13.24 -19.20 -2.61
CA MET A 76 13.14 -17.94 -3.31
C MET A 76 12.74 -18.11 -4.78
N ALA A 77 13.30 -19.13 -5.46
CA ALA A 77 12.93 -19.44 -6.84
C ALA A 77 11.44 -19.87 -6.93
N ILE A 78 10.97 -20.71 -6.01
CA ILE A 78 9.57 -21.14 -5.95
C ILE A 78 8.63 -19.93 -5.75
N VAL A 79 8.95 -19.05 -4.80
CA VAL A 79 8.14 -17.85 -4.57
C VAL A 79 8.22 -16.89 -5.75
N ALA A 80 9.38 -16.72 -6.39
CA ALA A 80 9.53 -15.90 -7.59
C ALA A 80 8.63 -16.39 -8.73
N VAL A 81 8.62 -17.69 -9.00
CA VAL A 81 7.73 -18.31 -9.99
C VAL A 81 6.27 -18.08 -9.62
N SER A 82 5.91 -18.29 -8.37
CA SER A 82 4.55 -18.03 -7.85
C SER A 82 4.12 -16.58 -8.11
N ARG A 83 4.98 -15.60 -7.80
CA ARG A 83 4.69 -14.17 -8.02
C ARG A 83 4.56 -13.81 -9.50
N VAL A 84 5.36 -14.41 -10.35
CA VAL A 84 5.24 -14.25 -11.82
C VAL A 84 3.90 -14.81 -12.31
N LEU A 85 3.50 -16.00 -11.87
CA LEU A 85 2.21 -16.60 -12.21
C LEU A 85 1.05 -15.72 -11.71
N MET A 86 1.12 -15.25 -10.48
CA MET A 86 0.13 -14.34 -9.91
C MET A 86 0.02 -13.05 -10.74
N TYR A 87 1.15 -12.45 -11.11
CA TYR A 87 1.17 -11.25 -11.95
C TYR A 87 0.47 -11.47 -13.30
N PHE A 88 0.82 -12.54 -14.02
CA PHE A 88 0.21 -12.84 -15.31
C PHE A 88 -1.29 -13.14 -15.19
N ARG A 89 -1.71 -13.82 -14.12
CA ARG A 89 -3.11 -14.17 -13.92
C ARG A 89 -4.00 -12.97 -13.60
N TYR A 90 -3.48 -12.00 -12.85
CA TYR A 90 -4.28 -10.93 -12.26
C TYR A 90 -3.95 -9.52 -12.76
N ARG A 91 -2.99 -9.34 -13.64
CA ARG A 91 -2.57 -8.01 -14.13
C ARG A 91 -3.71 -7.18 -14.74
N ASN A 92 -4.70 -7.82 -15.35
CA ASN A 92 -5.80 -7.15 -16.04
C ASN A 92 -7.09 -7.07 -15.19
N THR A 93 -7.28 -7.99 -14.24
CA THR A 93 -8.52 -8.12 -13.45
C THR A 93 -8.37 -7.63 -12.01
N GLY A 94 -7.13 -7.42 -11.55
CA GLY A 94 -6.84 -7.25 -10.13
C GLY A 94 -7.01 -8.57 -9.36
N ILE A 95 -6.52 -8.61 -8.14
CA ILE A 95 -6.66 -9.74 -7.23
C ILE A 95 -7.43 -9.29 -5.98
N LYS A 96 -8.41 -10.07 -5.55
CA LYS A 96 -9.17 -9.82 -4.33
C LYS A 96 -8.38 -10.26 -3.08
N TYR A 97 -8.70 -9.67 -1.92
CA TYR A 97 -8.03 -10.03 -0.65
C TYR A 97 -8.08 -11.53 -0.36
N TRP A 98 -9.25 -12.18 -0.50
CA TRP A 98 -9.38 -13.61 -0.24
C TRP A 98 -8.55 -14.47 -1.20
N GLN A 99 -8.46 -14.08 -2.48
CA GLN A 99 -7.63 -14.77 -3.48
C GLN A 99 -6.14 -14.65 -3.12
N TYR A 100 -5.71 -13.47 -2.68
CA TYR A 100 -4.34 -13.26 -2.23
C TYR A 100 -4.00 -14.09 -1.00
N ILE A 101 -4.91 -14.18 -0.03
CA ILE A 101 -4.74 -15.01 1.16
C ILE A 101 -4.59 -16.48 0.76
N VAL A 102 -5.49 -17.00 -0.08
CA VAL A 102 -5.39 -18.39 -0.60
C VAL A 102 -4.06 -18.60 -1.32
N TRP A 103 -3.59 -17.61 -2.09
CA TRP A 103 -2.30 -17.68 -2.78
C TRP A 103 -1.13 -17.80 -1.82
N VAL A 104 -1.11 -16.99 -0.75
CA VAL A 104 -0.07 -17.07 0.29
C VAL A 104 -0.09 -18.42 1.01
N PHE A 105 -1.27 -18.96 1.31
CA PHE A 105 -1.38 -20.30 1.90
C PHE A 105 -0.84 -21.38 0.95
N ALA A 106 -1.11 -21.26 -0.34
CA ALA A 106 -0.54 -22.18 -1.34
C ALA A 106 0.99 -22.06 -1.40
N GLU A 107 1.56 -20.85 -1.34
CA GLU A 107 3.01 -20.65 -1.25
C GLU A 107 3.61 -21.34 -0.03
N ILE A 108 3.01 -21.16 1.14
CA ILE A 108 3.46 -21.81 2.38
C ILE A 108 3.42 -23.32 2.23
N PHE A 109 2.34 -23.86 1.67
CA PHE A 109 2.18 -25.30 1.49
C PHE A 109 3.22 -25.89 0.54
N PHE A 110 3.44 -25.30 -0.63
CA PHE A 110 4.41 -25.79 -1.60
C PHE A 110 5.84 -25.67 -1.10
N LEU A 111 6.18 -24.62 -0.38
CA LEU A 111 7.49 -24.48 0.27
C LEU A 111 7.70 -25.51 1.38
N ALA A 112 6.70 -25.74 2.20
CA ALA A 112 6.74 -26.73 3.26
C ALA A 112 6.88 -28.15 2.69
N LEU A 113 6.19 -28.43 1.59
CA LEU A 113 6.30 -29.70 0.87
C LEU A 113 7.71 -29.89 0.32
N PHE A 114 8.24 -28.88 -0.37
CA PHE A 114 9.63 -28.90 -0.88
C PHE A 114 10.64 -29.16 0.24
N TYR A 115 10.52 -28.41 1.36
CA TYR A 115 11.41 -28.57 2.51
C TYR A 115 11.26 -29.96 3.15
N SER A 116 10.07 -30.51 3.26
CA SER A 116 9.82 -31.83 3.82
C SER A 116 10.46 -32.95 2.99
N ILE A 117 10.34 -32.84 1.68
CA ILE A 117 10.98 -33.78 0.74
C ILE A 117 12.50 -33.67 0.88
N PHE A 118 13.03 -32.44 0.88
CA PHE A 118 14.47 -32.21 1.05
C PHE A 118 14.98 -32.78 2.37
N GLN A 119 14.28 -32.54 3.49
CA GLN A 119 14.63 -33.06 4.80
C GLN A 119 14.62 -34.60 4.82
N LYS A 120 13.56 -35.21 4.29
CA LYS A 120 13.39 -36.66 4.30
C LYS A 120 14.50 -37.39 3.50
N TYR A 121 14.77 -36.90 2.30
CA TYR A 121 15.69 -37.61 1.38
C TYR A 121 17.16 -37.20 1.55
N TYR A 122 17.45 -35.92 1.78
CA TYR A 122 18.81 -35.41 1.89
C TYR A 122 19.41 -35.66 3.27
N PHE A 123 18.65 -35.31 4.33
CA PHE A 123 19.10 -35.54 5.71
C PHE A 123 18.74 -36.94 6.23
N LYS A 124 18.04 -37.75 5.44
CA LYS A 124 17.65 -39.15 5.81
C LYS A 124 16.91 -39.19 7.15
N ASP A 125 16.02 -38.23 7.39
CA ASP A 125 15.25 -38.13 8.65
C ASP A 125 14.41 -39.39 8.83
N THR A 126 14.49 -40.00 10.02
CA THR A 126 13.76 -41.22 10.37
C THR A 126 12.28 -41.01 10.62
N LYS A 127 11.83 -39.76 10.85
CA LYS A 127 10.44 -39.43 11.11
C LYS A 127 9.54 -39.72 9.92
N SER A 128 8.24 -39.88 10.21
CA SER A 128 7.22 -39.97 9.16
C SER A 128 7.20 -38.70 8.33
N ILE A 129 6.93 -38.82 7.02
CA ILE A 129 6.83 -37.66 6.14
C ILE A 129 5.71 -36.71 6.57
N ASN A 130 4.63 -37.23 7.15
CA ASN A 130 3.51 -36.44 7.67
C ASN A 130 3.94 -35.57 8.88
N ASP A 131 4.74 -36.11 9.78
CA ASP A 131 5.28 -35.37 10.93
C ASP A 131 6.24 -34.26 10.48
N ILE A 132 7.11 -34.59 9.52
CA ILE A 132 8.02 -33.61 8.91
C ILE A 132 7.22 -32.51 8.24
N LEU A 133 6.20 -32.84 7.44
CA LEU A 133 5.36 -31.88 6.74
C LEU A 133 4.62 -30.94 7.71
N LYS A 134 4.05 -31.47 8.78
CA LYS A 134 3.37 -30.66 9.81
C LYS A 134 4.32 -29.64 10.44
N ILE A 135 5.51 -30.05 10.82
CA ILE A 135 6.53 -29.19 11.39
C ILE A 135 7.00 -28.17 10.33
N SER A 136 7.19 -28.60 9.09
CA SER A 136 7.63 -27.75 7.99
C SER A 136 6.61 -26.66 7.66
N ILE A 137 5.28 -26.97 7.71
CA ILE A 137 4.22 -25.97 7.51
C ILE A 137 4.31 -24.91 8.60
N GLN A 138 4.43 -25.31 9.86
CA GLN A 138 4.51 -24.37 10.99
C GLN A 138 5.72 -23.45 10.86
N ASN A 139 6.91 -24.01 10.54
CA ASN A 139 8.15 -23.26 10.40
C ASN A 139 8.09 -22.30 9.20
N THR A 140 7.64 -22.80 8.05
CA THR A 140 7.51 -22.00 6.83
C THR A 140 6.51 -20.88 7.01
N ALA A 141 5.36 -21.16 7.66
CA ALA A 141 4.37 -20.12 7.96
C ALA A 141 4.96 -19.02 8.84
N LEU A 142 5.70 -19.34 9.88
CA LEU A 142 6.31 -18.36 10.76
C LEU A 142 7.38 -17.53 10.05
N ILE A 143 8.24 -18.17 9.24
CA ILE A 143 9.31 -17.50 8.49
C ILE A 143 8.75 -16.59 7.40
N LEU A 144 7.62 -16.94 6.77
CA LEU A 144 7.02 -16.14 5.70
C LEU A 144 6.06 -15.07 6.21
N LEU A 145 5.13 -15.42 7.11
CA LEU A 145 4.08 -14.49 7.52
C LEU A 145 4.61 -13.27 8.27
N LEU A 146 5.69 -13.43 9.04
CA LEU A 146 6.27 -12.33 9.79
C LEU A 146 6.82 -11.24 8.85
N PRO A 147 7.77 -11.51 7.92
CA PRO A 147 8.23 -10.47 6.99
C PRO A 147 7.13 -10.04 6.01
N TYR A 148 6.19 -10.91 5.63
CA TYR A 148 5.08 -10.53 4.77
C TYR A 148 4.20 -9.47 5.42
N SER A 149 3.86 -9.62 6.70
CA SER A 149 3.06 -8.63 7.42
C SER A 149 3.82 -7.31 7.61
N VAL A 150 5.10 -7.35 7.97
CA VAL A 150 5.92 -6.14 8.13
C VAL A 150 6.06 -5.39 6.81
N LEU A 151 6.38 -6.09 5.72
CA LEU A 151 6.53 -5.47 4.40
C LEU A 151 5.19 -4.95 3.86
N TRP A 152 4.08 -5.65 4.12
CA TRP A 152 2.74 -5.16 3.82
C TRP A 152 2.46 -3.82 4.49
N LEU A 153 2.72 -3.73 5.80
CA LEU A 153 2.53 -2.48 6.56
C LEU A 153 3.42 -1.36 6.01
N TYR A 154 4.69 -1.66 5.73
CA TYR A 154 5.64 -0.69 5.19
C TYR A 154 5.18 -0.14 3.82
N PHE A 155 4.84 -1.02 2.88
CA PHE A 155 4.38 -0.59 1.55
C PHE A 155 3.03 0.13 1.61
N SER A 156 2.11 -0.32 2.47
CA SER A 156 0.82 0.35 2.69
C SER A 156 1.01 1.76 3.25
N TYR A 157 1.91 1.93 4.20
CA TYR A 157 2.25 3.23 4.76
C TYR A 157 2.83 4.17 3.69
N LYS A 158 3.78 3.67 2.90
CA LYS A 158 4.40 4.44 1.81
C LYS A 158 3.39 4.87 0.74
N ASP A 159 2.49 3.99 0.31
CA ASP A 159 1.43 4.29 -0.65
C ASP A 159 0.49 5.39 -0.12
N LYS A 160 0.15 5.36 1.18
CA LYS A 160 -0.69 6.39 1.79
C LYS A 160 0.00 7.75 1.85
N ILE A 161 1.30 7.78 2.18
CA ILE A 161 2.07 9.04 2.18
C ILE A 161 2.09 9.64 0.77
N GLN A 162 2.43 8.83 -0.22
CA GLN A 162 2.48 9.31 -1.61
C GLN A 162 1.13 9.90 -2.06
N LYS A 163 0.02 9.24 -1.74
CA LYS A 163 -1.33 9.76 -2.04
C LYS A 163 -1.64 11.07 -1.33
N LEU A 164 -1.18 11.22 -0.07
CA LEU A 164 -1.35 12.47 0.68
C LEU A 164 -0.53 13.61 0.06
N GLU A 165 0.69 13.33 -0.39
CA GLU A 165 1.54 14.30 -1.09
C GLU A 165 0.90 14.73 -2.41
N GLU A 166 0.40 13.79 -3.22
CA GLU A 166 -0.32 14.07 -4.46
C GLU A 166 -1.58 14.93 -4.24
N ILE A 167 -2.33 14.70 -3.14
CA ILE A 167 -3.49 15.51 -2.78
C ILE A 167 -3.05 16.92 -2.37
N LYS A 168 -1.98 17.04 -1.59
CA LYS A 168 -1.44 18.35 -1.19
C LYS A 168 -0.97 19.16 -2.40
N GLU A 169 -0.22 18.52 -3.31
CA GLU A 169 0.24 19.19 -4.53
C GLU A 169 -0.94 19.67 -5.41
N LYS A 170 -1.98 18.84 -5.53
CA LYS A 170 -3.21 19.23 -6.25
C LYS A 170 -3.98 20.34 -5.51
N GLY A 171 -4.05 20.26 -4.18
CA GLY A 171 -4.67 21.28 -3.35
C GLY A 171 -3.95 22.64 -3.44
N ILE A 172 -2.62 22.64 -3.46
CA ILE A 172 -1.82 23.87 -3.62
C ILE A 172 -2.10 24.53 -4.99
N THR A 173 -2.30 23.73 -6.05
CA THR A 173 -2.65 24.28 -7.38
C THR A 173 -4.05 24.87 -7.42
N ASP A 174 -5.01 24.37 -6.65
CA ASP A 174 -6.35 24.97 -6.53
C ASP A 174 -6.37 26.15 -5.56
N GLU A 175 -5.61 26.10 -4.45
CA GLU A 175 -5.51 27.21 -3.48
C GLU A 175 -4.86 28.48 -4.08
N GLU A 176 -4.06 28.37 -5.13
CA GLU A 176 -3.46 29.51 -5.83
C GLU A 176 -4.28 30.00 -7.03
N ARG A 177 -5.42 29.38 -7.33
CA ARG A 177 -6.24 29.81 -8.47
C ARG A 177 -6.77 31.21 -8.24
N LEU A 178 -6.24 32.19 -9.00
CA LEU A 178 -6.73 33.54 -9.05
C LEU A 178 -7.93 33.62 -9.99
N ILE A 179 -9.06 34.04 -9.47
CA ILE A 179 -10.25 34.34 -10.26
C ILE A 179 -10.16 35.83 -10.64
N SER A 180 -10.06 36.08 -11.93
CA SER A 180 -9.90 37.42 -12.47
C SER A 180 -11.24 37.99 -12.93
N PHE A 181 -11.68 39.09 -12.31
CA PHE A 181 -12.91 39.76 -12.65
C PHE A 181 -12.63 40.93 -13.60
N ILE A 182 -13.23 40.84 -14.79
CA ILE A 182 -13.15 41.87 -15.84
C ILE A 182 -14.46 42.63 -15.92
N ASP A 183 -14.40 43.93 -16.32
CA ASP A 183 -15.58 44.71 -16.58
C ASP A 183 -16.17 44.42 -17.99
N GLU A 184 -17.32 45.07 -18.31
CA GLU A 184 -17.99 44.94 -19.60
C GLU A 184 -17.10 45.36 -20.81
N LYS A 185 -16.01 46.11 -20.57
CA LYS A 185 -15.04 46.56 -21.58
C LYS A 185 -13.84 45.64 -21.70
N GLY A 186 -13.83 44.50 -20.95
CA GLY A 186 -12.73 43.54 -20.95
C GLY A 186 -11.52 43.97 -20.10
N ILE A 187 -11.65 45.02 -19.27
CA ILE A 187 -10.55 45.51 -18.42
C ILE A 187 -10.57 44.75 -17.10
N LEU A 188 -9.42 44.17 -16.70
CA LEU A 188 -9.24 43.53 -15.41
C LEU A 188 -9.40 44.54 -14.28
N ARG A 189 -10.31 44.29 -13.36
CA ARG A 189 -10.61 45.16 -12.20
C ARG A 189 -10.03 44.65 -10.93
N ILE A 190 -10.18 43.35 -10.66
CA ILE A 190 -9.66 42.69 -9.47
C ILE A 190 -9.39 41.22 -9.76
N SER A 191 -8.37 40.65 -9.10
CA SER A 191 -8.14 39.21 -9.02
C SER A 191 -8.19 38.78 -7.57
N VAL A 192 -9.01 37.79 -7.27
CA VAL A 192 -9.23 37.23 -5.93
C VAL A 192 -8.81 35.78 -5.91
N LYS A 193 -8.09 35.36 -4.88
CA LYS A 193 -7.80 33.93 -4.67
C LYS A 193 -9.11 33.17 -4.47
N SER A 194 -9.23 31.98 -5.08
CA SER A 194 -10.45 31.14 -5.00
C SER A 194 -10.91 30.94 -3.58
N ASP A 195 -9.98 30.64 -2.67
CA ASP A 195 -10.26 30.39 -1.24
C ASP A 195 -10.72 31.62 -0.47
N ASN A 196 -10.39 32.79 -0.96
CA ASN A 196 -10.79 34.05 -0.34
C ASN A 196 -12.12 34.59 -0.90
N LEU A 197 -12.65 34.04 -1.99
CA LEU A 197 -13.91 34.42 -2.55
C LEU A 197 -15.05 33.83 -1.70
N LEU A 198 -15.93 34.69 -1.20
CA LEU A 198 -17.07 34.25 -0.37
C LEU A 198 -18.33 34.06 -1.23
N TYR A 199 -18.79 35.11 -1.88
CA TYR A 199 -19.94 35.07 -2.79
C TYR A 199 -19.94 36.27 -3.70
N ILE A 200 -20.77 36.21 -4.75
CA ILE A 200 -20.99 37.28 -5.73
C ILE A 200 -22.50 37.54 -5.79
N GLU A 201 -22.90 38.80 -5.71
CA GLU A 201 -24.28 39.19 -5.85
C GLU A 201 -24.48 40.20 -7.00
N ALA A 202 -25.63 40.16 -7.62
CA ALA A 202 -26.01 41.14 -8.64
C ALA A 202 -26.57 42.40 -7.96
N SER A 203 -26.13 43.57 -8.45
CA SER A 203 -26.63 44.88 -8.02
C SER A 203 -26.83 45.77 -9.26
N ASP A 204 -28.03 45.78 -9.80
CA ASP A 204 -28.36 46.42 -11.08
C ASP A 204 -27.44 46.05 -12.24
N ASN A 205 -26.67 47.00 -12.75
CA ASN A 205 -25.67 46.79 -13.82
C ASN A 205 -24.28 46.42 -13.29
N TYR A 206 -24.14 46.11 -12.01
CA TYR A 206 -22.91 45.78 -11.33
C TYR A 206 -23.03 44.42 -10.68
N ILE A 207 -21.88 43.80 -10.45
CA ILE A 207 -21.70 42.66 -9.56
C ILE A 207 -20.90 43.13 -8.35
N ASN A 208 -21.30 42.69 -7.18
CA ASN A 208 -20.60 42.92 -5.93
C ASN A 208 -19.89 41.64 -5.49
N ILE A 209 -18.57 41.68 -5.48
CA ILE A 209 -17.71 40.54 -5.19
C ILE A 209 -17.30 40.64 -3.72
N HIS A 210 -17.77 39.69 -2.90
CA HIS A 210 -17.43 39.63 -1.47
C HIS A 210 -16.31 38.63 -1.26
N TYR A 211 -15.20 39.08 -0.65
CA TYR A 211 -14.01 38.28 -0.44
C TYR A 211 -13.31 38.64 0.88
N LEU A 212 -12.43 37.70 1.34
CA LEU A 212 -11.60 37.94 2.51
C LEU A 212 -10.28 38.63 2.09
N SER A 213 -10.01 39.77 2.70
CA SER A 213 -8.73 40.50 2.58
C SER A 213 -8.17 40.76 3.98
N ASN A 214 -7.00 40.21 4.28
CA ASN A 214 -6.36 40.31 5.60
C ASN A 214 -7.29 39.90 6.77
N GLY A 215 -8.08 38.83 6.57
CA GLY A 215 -9.02 38.31 7.59
C GLY A 215 -10.29 39.15 7.78
N LYS A 216 -10.53 40.18 6.96
CA LYS A 216 -11.74 40.98 6.99
C LYS A 216 -12.53 40.79 5.70
N ILE A 217 -13.88 40.77 5.84
CA ILE A 217 -14.78 40.72 4.70
C ILE A 217 -14.75 42.09 4.01
N THR A 218 -14.40 42.08 2.72
CA THR A 218 -14.30 43.25 1.87
C THR A 218 -15.15 42.99 0.62
N HIS A 219 -15.63 44.02 -0.03
CA HIS A 219 -16.39 43.91 -1.26
C HIS A 219 -15.85 44.84 -2.33
N PHE A 220 -16.04 44.46 -3.59
CA PHE A 220 -15.61 45.24 -4.73
C PHE A 220 -16.66 45.19 -5.85
N LEU A 221 -17.06 46.36 -6.35
CA LEU A 221 -18.07 46.50 -7.39
C LEU A 221 -17.42 46.50 -8.79
N VAL A 222 -17.87 45.61 -9.65
CA VAL A 222 -17.46 45.53 -11.05
C VAL A 222 -18.67 45.66 -11.95
N ARG A 223 -18.60 46.54 -12.96
CA ARG A 223 -19.67 46.67 -13.93
C ARG A 223 -19.65 45.49 -14.90
N ASN A 224 -20.48 44.51 -14.63
CA ASN A 224 -20.68 43.31 -15.43
C ASN A 224 -21.96 42.59 -14.99
N SER A 225 -22.42 41.61 -15.77
CA SER A 225 -23.57 40.78 -15.42
C SER A 225 -23.12 39.47 -14.80
N LEU A 226 -23.95 38.92 -13.89
CA LEU A 226 -23.70 37.56 -13.32
C LEU A 226 -23.57 36.51 -14.39
N LYS A 227 -24.37 36.56 -15.46
CA LYS A 227 -24.33 35.60 -16.59
C LYS A 227 -22.99 35.58 -17.28
N ASN A 228 -22.31 36.72 -17.42
CA ASN A 228 -21.01 36.79 -18.06
C ASN A 228 -19.89 36.19 -17.17
N ILE A 229 -20.08 36.22 -15.87
CA ILE A 229 -19.10 35.72 -14.90
C ILE A 229 -19.30 34.25 -14.57
N GLU A 230 -20.49 33.71 -14.74
CA GLU A 230 -20.79 32.29 -14.54
C GLU A 230 -19.88 31.36 -15.36
N SER A 231 -19.37 31.83 -16.50
CA SER A 231 -18.41 31.10 -17.33
C SER A 231 -16.99 31.01 -16.74
N LEU A 232 -16.68 31.72 -15.63
CA LEU A 232 -15.39 31.67 -14.94
C LEU A 232 -15.29 30.52 -13.93
N PHE A 233 -16.40 29.89 -13.60
CA PHE A 233 -16.56 28.79 -12.67
C PHE A 233 -16.97 27.51 -13.38
#